data_0e6f208771cb0749fb5cb284a6322590
#
_entry.id   0e6f208771cb0749fb5cb284a6322590
#
_cell.length_a   1.000
_cell.length_b   1.000
_cell.length_c   1.000
_cell.angle_alpha   90.00
_cell.angle_beta   90.00
_cell.angle_gamma   90.00
#
_symmetry.space_group_name_H-M   'P 1'
#
loop_
_entity.id
_entity.type
_entity.pdbx_description
1 polymer ?
#
loop_
_entity_poly.entity_id
_entity_poly.type
_entity_poly.pdbx_seq_one_letter_code
_entity_poly.pdbx_strand_id
1 'polypeptide(L)'
;MIAALRAARLGWHGIDRRIAARASRGGRFTVFVHELFWFGVKQAWACLFGGLMLALLIATWMFWPANAPLGRYDFVTLTAIAIQVVLLATGLETRREAAVIVLFHVTGTLMELFKTATGSWIYPGASILHVGGVPLFTGFMYASVGSYIARAWRLFEFRFTGHPRWSHTALLAAAIYLNFFADHYGIDFRWLLFVGVAWMFGPCWVHYRVRRRYRRMPLLLGFMLVALFIWFAENLGTFTRAWMYPAQHRAWHMVPPEKIGSWLLLMIISYVMVSALYRRALPDAAAGQRG
;
A
#
# COMPACT_ATOMS: atom_id res chain seq x y z
N MET A 1 -7.59 -27.81 6.77
CA MET A 1 -6.99 -26.65 6.09
C MET A 1 -5.82 -26.03 6.88
N ILE A 2 -5.99 -25.68 8.17
CA ILE A 2 -4.90 -25.09 9.01
C ILE A 2 -3.73 -26.05 9.20
N ALA A 3 -3.97 -27.36 9.41
CA ALA A 3 -2.93 -28.38 9.52
C ALA A 3 -2.13 -28.55 8.21
N ALA A 4 -2.80 -28.51 7.06
CA ALA A 4 -2.15 -28.58 5.76
C ALA A 4 -1.27 -27.34 5.48
N LEU A 5 -1.70 -26.16 5.89
CA LEU A 5 -0.92 -24.93 5.80
C LEU A 5 0.30 -24.94 6.75
N ARG A 6 0.17 -25.55 7.94
CA ARG A 6 1.30 -25.77 8.85
C ARG A 6 2.29 -26.81 8.30
N ALA A 7 1.80 -27.90 7.73
CA ALA A 7 2.66 -28.92 7.10
C ALA A 7 3.39 -28.37 5.87
N ALA A 8 2.70 -27.58 5.03
CA ALA A 8 3.32 -26.85 3.93
C ALA A 8 4.41 -25.90 4.42
N ARG A 9 4.16 -25.11 5.50
CA ARG A 9 5.19 -24.26 6.12
C ARG A 9 6.43 -25.03 6.55
N LEU A 10 6.26 -26.19 7.19
CA LEU A 10 7.36 -27.04 7.64
C LEU A 10 8.15 -27.63 6.48
N GLY A 11 7.46 -28.08 5.41
CA GLY A 11 8.08 -28.55 4.17
C GLY A 11 8.90 -27.47 3.47
N TRP A 12 8.34 -26.27 3.34
CA TRP A 12 9.03 -25.12 2.76
C TRP A 12 10.30 -24.72 3.55
N HIS A 13 10.27 -24.79 4.88
CA HIS A 13 11.45 -24.52 5.71
C HIS A 13 12.56 -25.55 5.52
N GLY A 14 12.22 -26.80 5.18
CA GLY A 14 13.20 -27.86 4.89
C GLY A 14 13.87 -27.66 3.53
N ILE A 15 13.08 -27.40 2.49
CA ILE A 15 13.54 -27.11 1.12
C ILE A 15 14.41 -25.86 1.13
N ASP A 16 13.94 -24.81 1.80
CA ASP A 16 14.64 -23.54 1.90
C ASP A 16 16.02 -23.66 2.61
N ARG A 17 16.13 -24.47 3.67
CA ARG A 17 17.42 -24.74 4.31
C ARG A 17 18.41 -25.45 3.37
N ARG A 18 17.96 -26.40 2.55
CA ARG A 18 18.79 -27.11 1.56
C ARG A 18 19.26 -26.17 0.44
N ILE A 19 18.37 -25.32 -0.08
CA ILE A 19 18.72 -24.32 -1.10
C ILE A 19 19.68 -23.27 -0.53
N ALA A 20 19.47 -22.82 0.70
CA ALA A 20 20.38 -21.90 1.37
C ALA A 20 21.78 -22.46 1.60
N ALA A 21 21.86 -23.73 1.98
CA ALA A 21 23.15 -24.43 2.13
C ALA A 21 23.89 -24.60 0.79
N ARG A 22 23.15 -24.82 -0.32
CA ARG A 22 23.73 -24.82 -1.68
C ARG A 22 24.14 -23.41 -2.11
N ALA A 23 23.31 -22.40 -1.87
CA ALA A 23 23.62 -21.02 -2.23
C ALA A 23 24.86 -20.50 -1.48
N SER A 24 25.04 -20.88 -0.22
CA SER A 24 26.24 -20.50 0.57
C SER A 24 27.54 -21.12 0.03
N ARG A 25 27.46 -22.24 -0.71
CA ARG A 25 28.61 -22.87 -1.40
C ARG A 25 28.86 -22.25 -2.79
N GLY A 26 27.87 -21.56 -3.38
CA GLY A 26 27.94 -21.00 -4.73
C GLY A 26 28.53 -19.59 -4.85
N GLY A 27 29.14 -19.06 -3.79
CA GLY A 27 29.76 -17.72 -3.82
C GLY A 27 28.78 -16.56 -3.57
N ARG A 28 29.34 -15.33 -3.56
CA ARG A 28 28.59 -14.10 -3.17
C ARG A 28 27.39 -13.80 -4.10
N PHE A 29 27.52 -14.08 -5.39
CA PHE A 29 26.47 -13.85 -6.38
C PHE A 29 25.24 -14.75 -6.15
N THR A 30 25.46 -16.04 -5.91
CA THR A 30 24.37 -17.01 -5.66
C THR A 30 23.61 -16.68 -4.38
N VAL A 31 24.31 -16.21 -3.34
CA VAL A 31 23.68 -15.71 -2.11
C VAL A 31 22.85 -14.48 -2.39
N PHE A 32 23.33 -13.54 -3.19
CA PHE A 32 22.60 -12.32 -3.57
C PHE A 32 21.32 -12.66 -4.33
N VAL A 33 21.40 -13.50 -5.38
CA VAL A 33 20.22 -13.93 -6.17
C VAL A 33 19.18 -14.63 -5.29
N HIS A 34 19.65 -15.50 -4.40
CA HIS A 34 18.74 -16.18 -3.48
C HIS A 34 18.06 -15.22 -2.48
N GLU A 35 18.80 -14.24 -1.94
CA GLU A 35 18.20 -13.20 -1.08
C GLU A 35 17.21 -12.32 -1.87
N LEU A 36 17.53 -11.95 -3.11
CA LEU A 36 16.67 -11.17 -3.98
C LEU A 36 15.37 -11.92 -4.29
N PHE A 37 15.45 -13.21 -4.60
CA PHE A 37 14.26 -14.06 -4.79
C PHE A 37 13.35 -14.04 -3.56
N TRP A 38 13.90 -14.25 -2.36
CA TRP A 38 13.10 -14.23 -1.13
C TRP A 38 12.59 -12.85 -0.76
N PHE A 39 13.32 -11.81 -1.11
CA PHE A 39 12.82 -10.44 -1.02
C PHE A 39 11.58 -10.25 -1.89
N GLY A 40 11.64 -10.69 -3.16
CA GLY A 40 10.50 -10.67 -4.09
C GLY A 40 9.28 -11.46 -3.56
N VAL A 41 9.51 -12.69 -3.05
CA VAL A 41 8.45 -13.51 -2.45
C VAL A 41 7.79 -12.79 -1.26
N LYS A 42 8.57 -12.19 -0.37
CA LYS A 42 8.02 -11.42 0.76
C LYS A 42 7.28 -10.17 0.29
N GLN A 43 7.77 -9.49 -0.74
CA GLN A 43 7.08 -8.34 -1.33
C GLN A 43 5.75 -8.74 -1.96
N ALA A 44 5.72 -9.81 -2.77
CA ALA A 44 4.48 -10.34 -3.35
C ALA A 44 3.47 -10.72 -2.26
N TRP A 45 3.96 -11.33 -1.16
CA TRP A 45 3.11 -11.67 -0.02
C TRP A 45 2.61 -10.45 0.73
N ALA A 46 3.43 -9.39 0.87
CA ALA A 46 2.99 -8.12 1.44
C ALA A 46 1.93 -7.45 0.57
N CYS A 47 2.05 -7.54 -0.76
CA CYS A 47 1.10 -7.00 -1.74
C CYS A 47 -0.16 -7.88 -1.94
N LEU A 48 -0.36 -8.97 -1.18
CA LEU A 48 -1.41 -9.96 -1.47
C LEU A 48 -2.79 -9.34 -1.66
N PHE A 49 -3.25 -8.50 -0.72
CA PHE A 49 -4.57 -7.87 -0.82
C PHE A 49 -4.65 -6.93 -2.03
N GLY A 50 -3.69 -6.01 -2.19
CA GLY A 50 -3.65 -5.10 -3.34
C GLY A 50 -3.52 -5.83 -4.68
N GLY A 51 -2.71 -6.90 -4.74
CA GLY A 51 -2.57 -7.74 -5.92
C GLY A 51 -3.88 -8.44 -6.30
N LEU A 52 -4.63 -8.96 -5.32
CA LEU A 52 -5.96 -9.54 -5.55
C LEU A 52 -6.96 -8.49 -6.04
N MET A 53 -6.94 -7.28 -5.49
CA MET A 53 -7.78 -6.18 -5.95
C MET A 53 -7.47 -5.79 -7.41
N LEU A 54 -6.20 -5.64 -7.77
CA LEU A 54 -5.81 -5.33 -9.15
C LEU A 54 -6.18 -6.47 -10.12
N ALA A 55 -5.95 -7.72 -9.72
CA ALA A 55 -6.36 -8.88 -10.52
C ALA A 55 -7.89 -8.91 -10.73
N LEU A 56 -8.67 -8.56 -9.70
CA LEU A 56 -10.12 -8.45 -9.77
C LEU A 56 -10.57 -7.35 -10.74
N LEU A 57 -9.90 -6.18 -10.73
CA LEU A 57 -10.19 -5.09 -11.67
C LEU A 57 -9.91 -5.51 -13.11
N ILE A 58 -8.79 -6.21 -13.36
CA ILE A 58 -8.44 -6.74 -14.68
C ILE A 58 -9.46 -7.80 -15.11
N ALA A 59 -9.74 -8.78 -14.24
CA ALA A 59 -10.66 -9.87 -14.57
C ALA A 59 -12.07 -9.35 -14.88
N THR A 60 -12.57 -8.42 -14.07
CA THR A 60 -13.88 -7.81 -14.34
C THR A 60 -13.88 -6.89 -15.56
N TRP A 61 -12.75 -6.28 -15.92
CA TRP A 61 -12.64 -5.52 -17.16
C TRP A 61 -12.66 -6.44 -18.39
N MET A 62 -11.99 -7.59 -18.31
CA MET A 62 -11.88 -8.54 -19.44
C MET A 62 -13.14 -9.38 -19.64
N PHE A 63 -13.79 -9.80 -18.55
CA PHE A 63 -14.79 -10.87 -18.58
C PHE A 63 -16.16 -10.43 -18.06
N TRP A 64 -16.40 -9.14 -17.80
CA TRP A 64 -17.68 -8.69 -17.24
C TRP A 64 -18.80 -8.79 -18.29
N PRO A 65 -19.88 -9.57 -18.03
CA PRO A 65 -20.96 -9.71 -19.00
C PRO A 65 -21.75 -8.40 -19.13
N ALA A 66 -22.15 -8.04 -20.35
CA ALA A 66 -22.96 -6.85 -20.60
C ALA A 66 -24.33 -6.89 -19.90
N ASN A 67 -24.90 -8.10 -19.74
CA ASN A 67 -26.22 -8.32 -19.13
C ASN A 67 -26.11 -8.85 -17.70
N ALA A 68 -25.04 -8.56 -16.97
CA ALA A 68 -24.89 -8.99 -15.59
C ALA A 68 -26.00 -8.35 -14.71
N PRO A 69 -26.68 -9.14 -13.85
CA PRO A 69 -27.74 -8.63 -12.97
C PRO A 69 -27.22 -7.69 -11.87
N LEU A 70 -25.92 -7.76 -11.58
CA LEU A 70 -25.23 -6.92 -10.61
C LEU A 70 -24.29 -5.96 -11.33
N GLY A 71 -24.16 -4.73 -10.84
CA GLY A 71 -23.20 -3.77 -11.36
C GLY A 71 -21.74 -4.24 -11.12
N ARG A 72 -20.84 -3.94 -12.05
CA ARG A 72 -19.42 -4.31 -11.93
C ARG A 72 -18.81 -3.82 -10.61
N TYR A 73 -19.10 -2.59 -10.21
CA TYR A 73 -18.54 -1.99 -8.98
C TYR A 73 -19.10 -2.65 -7.72
N ASP A 74 -20.36 -3.05 -7.74
CA ASP A 74 -20.96 -3.77 -6.62
C ASP A 74 -20.35 -5.15 -6.45
N PHE A 75 -20.13 -5.85 -7.57
CA PHE A 75 -19.41 -7.13 -7.56
C PHE A 75 -17.97 -6.99 -7.02
N VAL A 76 -17.23 -5.96 -7.46
CA VAL A 76 -15.88 -5.68 -6.96
C VAL A 76 -15.91 -5.39 -5.46
N THR A 77 -16.90 -4.62 -4.98
CA THR A 77 -17.07 -4.32 -3.54
C THR A 77 -17.35 -5.59 -2.74
N LEU A 78 -18.31 -6.40 -3.15
CA LEU A 78 -18.65 -7.64 -2.45
C LEU A 78 -17.50 -8.66 -2.45
N THR A 79 -16.79 -8.75 -3.58
CA THR A 79 -15.61 -9.62 -3.69
C THR A 79 -14.46 -9.11 -2.81
N ALA A 80 -14.25 -7.79 -2.70
CA ALA A 80 -13.26 -7.22 -1.79
C ALA A 80 -13.55 -7.57 -0.32
N ILE A 81 -14.83 -7.48 0.08
CA ILE A 81 -15.29 -7.90 1.42
C ILE A 81 -15.04 -9.40 1.61
N ALA A 82 -15.40 -10.23 0.64
CA ALA A 82 -15.20 -11.67 0.70
C ALA A 82 -13.71 -12.04 0.82
N ILE A 83 -12.83 -11.41 0.03
CA ILE A 83 -11.37 -11.57 0.14
C ILE A 83 -10.91 -11.22 1.56
N GLN A 84 -11.37 -10.10 2.11
CA GLN A 84 -11.00 -9.65 3.45
C GLN A 84 -11.43 -10.65 4.53
N VAL A 85 -12.66 -11.16 4.44
CA VAL A 85 -13.19 -12.19 5.37
C VAL A 85 -12.36 -13.46 5.27
N VAL A 86 -12.04 -13.92 4.06
CA VAL A 86 -11.22 -15.13 3.86
C VAL A 86 -9.81 -14.93 4.42
N LEU A 87 -9.17 -13.78 4.18
CA LEU A 87 -7.82 -13.50 4.71
C LEU A 87 -7.80 -13.51 6.24
N LEU A 88 -8.85 -12.98 6.89
CA LEU A 88 -9.00 -13.01 8.34
C LEU A 88 -9.29 -14.43 8.85
N ALA A 89 -10.25 -15.12 8.27
CA ALA A 89 -10.67 -16.46 8.69
C ALA A 89 -9.55 -17.51 8.55
N THR A 90 -8.69 -17.33 7.54
CA THR A 90 -7.53 -18.19 7.32
C THR A 90 -6.30 -17.80 8.15
N GLY A 91 -6.36 -16.67 8.87
CA GLY A 91 -5.23 -16.14 9.64
C GLY A 91 -4.06 -15.65 8.76
N LEU A 92 -4.30 -15.42 7.46
CA LEU A 92 -3.35 -14.79 6.55
C LEU A 92 -3.23 -13.29 6.84
N GLU A 93 -4.26 -12.73 7.42
CA GLU A 93 -4.28 -11.36 7.95
C GLU A 93 -4.59 -11.35 9.44
N THR A 94 -3.99 -10.43 10.16
CA THR A 94 -4.22 -10.24 11.60
C THR A 94 -5.36 -9.25 11.83
N ARG A 95 -5.98 -9.29 13.02
CA ARG A 95 -7.00 -8.29 13.41
C ARG A 95 -6.48 -6.85 13.36
N ARG A 96 -5.17 -6.64 13.60
CA ARG A 96 -4.56 -5.30 13.48
C ARG A 96 -4.48 -4.84 12.02
N GLU A 97 -4.11 -5.73 11.11
CA GLU A 97 -4.10 -5.44 9.67
C GLU A 97 -5.51 -5.14 9.16
N ALA A 98 -6.52 -5.88 9.65
CA ALA A 98 -7.91 -5.58 9.35
C ALA A 98 -8.38 -4.20 9.88
N ALA A 99 -7.97 -3.84 11.08
CA ALA A 99 -8.26 -2.49 11.61
C ALA A 99 -7.61 -1.38 10.76
N VAL A 100 -6.40 -1.62 10.23
CA VAL A 100 -5.77 -0.72 9.24
C VAL A 100 -6.65 -0.59 8.00
N ILE A 101 -7.14 -1.70 7.46
CA ILE A 101 -7.98 -1.70 6.25
C ILE A 101 -9.24 -0.88 6.48
N VAL A 102 -9.93 -1.06 7.62
CA VAL A 102 -11.11 -0.26 7.95
C VAL A 102 -10.78 1.22 8.07
N LEU A 103 -9.69 1.58 8.75
CA LEU A 103 -9.24 2.96 8.89
C LEU A 103 -8.97 3.61 7.53
N PHE A 104 -8.24 2.89 6.65
CA PHE A 104 -7.93 3.37 5.30
C PHE A 104 -9.17 3.44 4.41
N HIS A 105 -10.10 2.49 4.56
CA HIS A 105 -11.36 2.52 3.83
C HIS A 105 -12.15 3.79 4.16
N VAL A 106 -12.28 4.14 5.44
CA VAL A 106 -12.96 5.37 5.85
C VAL A 106 -12.23 6.62 5.35
N THR A 107 -10.92 6.72 5.61
CA THR A 107 -10.12 7.89 5.22
C THR A 107 -10.09 8.06 3.70
N GLY A 108 -9.90 6.97 2.95
CA GLY A 108 -9.91 6.98 1.49
C GLY A 108 -11.28 7.37 0.92
N THR A 109 -12.37 6.83 1.47
CA THR A 109 -13.73 7.19 1.03
C THR A 109 -14.01 8.69 1.25
N LEU A 110 -13.58 9.28 2.36
CA LEU A 110 -13.72 10.72 2.60
C LEU A 110 -12.96 11.56 1.56
N MET A 111 -11.73 11.14 1.22
CA MET A 111 -10.95 11.79 0.16
C MET A 111 -11.65 11.68 -1.20
N GLU A 112 -12.19 10.50 -1.52
CA GLU A 112 -12.90 10.23 -2.75
C GLU A 112 -14.18 11.06 -2.89
N LEU A 113 -14.97 11.16 -1.83
CA LEU A 113 -16.19 11.99 -1.81
C LEU A 113 -15.87 13.43 -2.20
N PHE A 114 -14.81 14.00 -1.62
CA PHE A 114 -14.41 15.36 -1.94
C PHE A 114 -13.94 15.48 -3.41
N LYS A 115 -13.01 14.64 -3.85
CA LYS A 115 -12.43 14.73 -5.20
C LYS A 115 -13.42 14.40 -6.31
N THR A 116 -14.37 13.51 -6.07
CA THR A 116 -15.46 13.23 -7.00
C THR A 116 -16.44 14.39 -7.05
N ALA A 117 -16.81 14.99 -5.91
CA ALA A 117 -17.66 16.17 -5.86
C ALA A 117 -17.04 17.39 -6.58
N THR A 118 -15.71 17.50 -6.57
CA THR A 118 -14.96 18.56 -7.26
C THR A 118 -14.59 18.22 -8.71
N GLY A 119 -15.03 17.07 -9.23
CA GLY A 119 -14.78 16.66 -10.62
C GLY A 119 -13.35 16.30 -10.94
N SER A 120 -12.51 16.03 -9.92
CA SER A 120 -11.10 15.64 -10.12
C SER A 120 -10.96 14.32 -10.88
N TRP A 121 -11.91 13.39 -10.67
CA TRP A 121 -12.09 12.14 -11.43
C TRP A 121 -13.53 11.67 -11.34
N ILE A 122 -13.88 10.72 -12.18
CA ILE A 122 -15.23 10.17 -12.30
C ILE A 122 -15.23 8.64 -12.27
N TYR A 123 -16.35 8.08 -11.84
CA TYR A 123 -16.66 6.67 -11.88
C TYR A 123 -17.71 6.40 -12.96
N PRO A 124 -17.33 5.82 -14.12
CA PRO A 124 -18.25 5.71 -15.28
C PRO A 124 -19.32 4.64 -15.12
N GLY A 125 -19.16 3.70 -14.18
CA GLY A 125 -20.10 2.60 -13.98
C GLY A 125 -21.18 2.93 -12.95
N ALA A 126 -22.37 2.35 -13.12
CA ALA A 126 -23.41 2.37 -12.10
C ALA A 126 -23.04 1.47 -10.91
N SER A 127 -23.44 1.87 -9.70
CA SER A 127 -23.26 1.11 -8.46
C SER A 127 -24.44 1.37 -7.52
N ILE A 128 -24.92 0.34 -6.85
CA ILE A 128 -25.89 0.42 -5.75
C ILE A 128 -25.13 0.65 -4.43
N LEU A 129 -23.95 0.02 -4.30
CA LEU A 129 -23.07 0.13 -3.13
C LEU A 129 -22.14 1.34 -3.26
N HIS A 130 -22.71 2.54 -3.10
CA HIS A 130 -21.99 3.81 -3.17
C HIS A 130 -22.40 4.77 -2.07
N VAL A 131 -21.56 5.76 -1.79
CA VAL A 131 -21.85 6.91 -0.95
C VAL A 131 -21.51 8.17 -1.74
N GLY A 132 -22.46 9.11 -1.91
CA GLY A 132 -22.20 10.36 -2.63
C GLY A 132 -21.64 10.20 -4.05
N GLY A 133 -22.06 9.14 -4.78
CA GLY A 133 -21.56 8.83 -6.13
C GLY A 133 -20.20 8.12 -6.17
N VAL A 134 -19.59 7.83 -5.02
CA VAL A 134 -18.33 7.09 -4.90
C VAL A 134 -18.62 5.63 -4.60
N PRO A 135 -18.25 4.67 -5.47
CA PRO A 135 -18.42 3.25 -5.21
C PRO A 135 -17.57 2.78 -4.03
N LEU A 136 -18.09 1.91 -3.16
CA LEU A 136 -17.41 1.50 -1.92
C LEU A 136 -16.10 0.71 -2.16
N PHE A 137 -15.91 0.09 -3.33
CA PHE A 137 -14.66 -0.61 -3.62
C PHE A 137 -13.42 0.32 -3.57
N THR A 138 -13.61 1.63 -3.79
CA THR A 138 -12.53 2.62 -3.82
C THR A 138 -11.80 2.71 -2.49
N GLY A 139 -12.54 2.66 -1.39
CA GLY A 139 -11.95 2.60 -0.05
C GLY A 139 -11.04 1.38 0.15
N PHE A 140 -11.35 0.24 -0.48
CA PHE A 140 -10.48 -0.95 -0.45
C PHE A 140 -9.22 -0.77 -1.29
N MET A 141 -9.24 0.07 -2.33
CA MET A 141 -8.03 0.42 -3.08
C MET A 141 -7.04 1.19 -2.19
N TYR A 142 -7.49 2.20 -1.44
CA TYR A 142 -6.66 2.88 -0.45
C TYR A 142 -6.20 1.93 0.66
N ALA A 143 -7.09 1.08 1.15
CA ALA A 143 -6.80 0.09 2.17
C ALA A 143 -5.71 -0.90 1.73
N SER A 144 -5.56 -1.14 0.42
CA SER A 144 -4.49 -1.99 -0.13
C SER A 144 -3.09 -1.48 0.21
N VAL A 145 -2.90 -0.15 0.22
CA VAL A 145 -1.63 0.48 0.62
C VAL A 145 -1.37 0.27 2.11
N GLY A 146 -2.38 0.48 2.95
CA GLY A 146 -2.27 0.26 4.39
C GLY A 146 -1.98 -1.20 4.74
N SER A 147 -2.69 -2.15 4.10
CA SER A 147 -2.46 -3.60 4.26
C SER A 147 -1.03 -3.98 3.86
N TYR A 148 -0.54 -3.44 2.72
CA TYR A 148 0.84 -3.65 2.29
C TYR A 148 1.84 -3.19 3.34
N ILE A 149 1.74 -1.94 3.82
CA ILE A 149 2.69 -1.38 4.78
C ILE A 149 2.68 -2.19 6.09
N ALA A 150 1.49 -2.50 6.63
CA ALA A 150 1.34 -3.26 7.87
C ALA A 150 1.93 -4.67 7.76
N ARG A 151 1.67 -5.34 6.63
CA ARG A 151 2.18 -6.67 6.35
C ARG A 151 3.68 -6.67 6.08
N ALA A 152 4.20 -5.69 5.33
CA ALA A 152 5.62 -5.50 5.11
C ALA A 152 6.36 -5.26 6.43
N TRP A 153 5.81 -4.41 7.31
CA TRP A 153 6.38 -4.17 8.64
C TRP A 153 6.60 -5.47 9.42
N ARG A 154 5.60 -6.33 9.44
CA ARG A 154 5.65 -7.63 10.12
C ARG A 154 6.60 -8.62 9.44
N LEU A 155 6.55 -8.74 8.10
CA LEU A 155 7.31 -9.73 7.34
C LEU A 155 8.81 -9.43 7.29
N PHE A 156 9.16 -8.14 7.22
CA PHE A 156 10.54 -7.70 7.14
C PHE A 156 11.13 -7.27 8.49
N GLU A 157 10.33 -7.32 9.57
CA GLU A 157 10.75 -6.94 10.91
C GLU A 157 11.41 -5.56 10.93
N PHE A 158 10.70 -4.55 10.42
CA PHE A 158 11.24 -3.20 10.27
C PHE A 158 11.73 -2.62 11.58
N ARG A 159 12.94 -2.06 11.54
CA ARG A 159 13.54 -1.24 12.59
C ARG A 159 14.02 0.05 11.96
N PHE A 160 14.04 1.13 12.71
CA PHE A 160 14.36 2.45 12.20
C PHE A 160 15.50 3.07 13.00
N THR A 161 16.35 3.85 12.31
CA THR A 161 17.34 4.75 12.92
C THR A 161 17.13 6.14 12.35
N GLY A 162 17.31 7.18 13.18
CA GLY A 162 17.05 8.56 12.79
C GLY A 162 15.59 8.89 12.54
N HIS A 163 14.65 8.06 13.07
CA HIS A 163 13.23 8.30 12.90
C HIS A 163 12.78 9.52 13.71
N PRO A 164 12.05 10.47 13.11
CA PRO A 164 11.53 11.64 13.83
C PRO A 164 10.49 11.22 14.88
N ARG A 165 10.23 12.11 15.85
CA ARG A 165 9.16 11.90 16.85
C ARG A 165 7.84 11.69 16.15
N TRP A 166 7.05 10.73 16.62
CA TRP A 166 5.77 10.40 15.98
C TRP A 166 4.82 11.61 15.89
N SER A 167 4.82 12.50 16.89
CA SER A 167 4.01 13.72 16.86
C SER A 167 4.34 14.65 15.69
N HIS A 168 5.62 14.79 15.35
CA HIS A 168 6.05 15.61 14.20
C HIS A 168 5.62 14.96 12.88
N THR A 169 5.76 13.64 12.76
CA THR A 169 5.29 12.92 11.56
C THR A 169 3.77 12.98 11.43
N ALA A 170 3.03 12.93 12.54
CA ALA A 170 1.58 13.08 12.55
C ALA A 170 1.15 14.50 12.13
N LEU A 171 1.86 15.54 12.59
CA LEU A 171 1.62 16.92 12.16
C LEU A 171 1.88 17.09 10.67
N LEU A 172 2.98 16.55 10.16
CA LEU A 172 3.29 16.58 8.73
C LEU A 172 2.21 15.85 7.92
N ALA A 173 1.78 14.65 8.35
CA ALA A 173 0.72 13.90 7.68
C ALA A 173 -0.61 14.67 7.69
N ALA A 174 -0.95 15.35 8.78
CA ALA A 174 -2.13 16.21 8.85
C ALA A 174 -2.01 17.41 7.89
N ALA A 175 -0.85 18.05 7.82
CA ALA A 175 -0.60 19.14 6.87
C ALA A 175 -0.73 18.67 5.42
N ILE A 176 -0.20 17.49 5.08
CA ILE A 176 -0.34 16.88 3.75
C ILE A 176 -1.82 16.60 3.45
N TYR A 177 -2.55 16.03 4.43
CA TYR A 177 -3.97 15.72 4.27
C TYR A 177 -4.80 16.99 4.05
N LEU A 178 -4.55 18.05 4.81
CA LEU A 178 -5.22 19.35 4.63
C LEU A 178 -4.89 19.98 3.29
N ASN A 179 -3.62 19.92 2.84
CA ASN A 179 -3.23 20.44 1.53
C ASN A 179 -3.95 19.72 0.38
N PHE A 180 -4.25 18.44 0.54
CA PHE A 180 -5.01 17.68 -0.45
C PHE A 180 -6.40 18.26 -0.75
N PHE A 181 -7.03 18.90 0.27
CA PHE A 181 -8.29 19.62 0.09
C PHE A 181 -8.07 21.06 -0.35
N ALA A 182 -7.06 21.75 0.19
CA ALA A 182 -6.77 23.14 -0.08
C ALA A 182 -6.30 23.40 -1.52
N ASP A 183 -5.60 22.44 -2.12
CA ASP A 183 -5.14 22.46 -3.52
C ASP A 183 -6.28 22.80 -4.51
N HIS A 184 -7.49 22.29 -4.24
CA HIS A 184 -8.66 22.60 -5.05
C HIS A 184 -9.03 24.09 -5.05
N TYR A 185 -8.74 24.81 -3.97
CA TYR A 185 -9.02 26.25 -3.82
C TYR A 185 -7.86 27.14 -4.24
N GLY A 186 -6.87 26.62 -4.96
CA GLY A 186 -5.70 27.33 -5.47
C GLY A 186 -4.57 27.52 -4.45
N ILE A 187 -4.68 26.92 -3.26
CA ILE A 187 -3.64 26.98 -2.22
C ILE A 187 -2.88 25.65 -2.23
N ASP A 188 -1.76 25.62 -2.94
CA ASP A 188 -0.94 24.41 -3.06
C ASP A 188 0.44 24.59 -2.39
N PHE A 189 0.60 23.99 -1.23
CA PHE A 189 1.88 23.96 -0.50
C PHE A 189 2.71 22.70 -0.78
N ARG A 190 2.45 22.00 -1.87
CA ARG A 190 3.07 20.70 -2.20
C ARG A 190 4.60 20.74 -2.12
N TRP A 191 5.22 21.79 -2.67
CA TRP A 191 6.68 21.94 -2.64
C TRP A 191 7.24 22.10 -1.22
N LEU A 192 6.56 22.88 -0.38
CA LEU A 192 6.93 23.02 1.03
C LEU A 192 6.80 21.69 1.78
N LEU A 193 5.76 20.93 1.47
CA LEU A 193 5.54 19.61 2.06
C LEU A 193 6.63 18.62 1.61
N PHE A 194 7.09 18.65 0.35
CA PHE A 194 8.23 17.85 -0.09
C PHE A 194 9.51 18.20 0.67
N VAL A 195 9.77 19.47 0.89
CA VAL A 195 10.91 19.92 1.72
C VAL A 195 10.76 19.38 3.15
N GLY A 196 9.57 19.49 3.74
CA GLY A 196 9.27 18.93 5.06
C GLY A 196 9.50 17.42 5.15
N VAL A 197 9.03 16.67 4.15
CA VAL A 197 9.26 15.21 4.04
C VAL A 197 10.75 14.90 3.94
N ALA A 198 11.49 15.59 3.06
CA ALA A 198 12.92 15.39 2.87
C ALA A 198 13.70 15.71 4.15
N TRP A 199 13.37 16.81 4.82
CA TRP A 199 14.01 17.21 6.07
C TRP A 199 13.75 16.22 7.21
N MET A 200 12.50 15.77 7.37
CA MET A 200 12.13 14.88 8.47
C MET A 200 12.61 13.44 8.27
N PHE A 201 12.47 12.92 7.05
CA PHE A 201 12.75 11.50 6.76
C PHE A 201 14.09 11.27 6.05
N GLY A 202 14.77 12.34 5.60
CA GLY A 202 16.09 12.24 4.97
C GLY A 202 17.13 11.51 5.81
N PRO A 203 17.26 11.81 7.12
CA PRO A 203 18.18 11.11 8.01
C PRO A 203 17.72 9.70 8.39
N CYS A 204 16.48 9.31 8.06
CA CYS A 204 15.88 8.06 8.53
C CYS A 204 16.27 6.87 7.65
N TRP A 205 16.75 5.81 8.30
CA TRP A 205 17.05 4.53 7.67
C TRP A 205 16.09 3.46 8.18
N VAL A 206 15.59 2.66 7.25
CA VAL A 206 14.85 1.44 7.56
C VAL A 206 15.78 0.25 7.47
N HIS A 207 15.83 -0.54 8.55
CA HIS A 207 16.49 -1.82 8.60
C HIS A 207 15.45 -2.90 8.42
N TYR A 208 15.70 -3.83 7.51
CA TYR A 208 14.77 -4.90 7.17
C TYR A 208 15.48 -6.24 7.06
N ARG A 209 14.79 -7.30 7.45
CA ARG A 209 15.33 -8.66 7.44
C ARG A 209 14.65 -9.49 6.36
N VAL A 210 15.40 -9.85 5.31
CA VAL A 210 14.90 -10.76 4.28
C VAL A 210 14.89 -12.20 4.80
N ARG A 211 16.03 -12.68 5.31
CA ARG A 211 16.19 -14.02 5.91
C ARG A 211 16.94 -13.97 7.23
N ARG A 212 18.27 -13.98 7.18
CA ARG A 212 19.15 -14.05 8.37
C ARG A 212 19.79 -12.72 8.71
N ARG A 213 20.07 -11.88 7.69
CA ARG A 213 20.79 -10.61 7.86
C ARG A 213 19.84 -9.43 7.72
N TYR A 214 20.06 -8.41 8.55
CA TYR A 214 19.44 -7.12 8.35
C TYR A 214 20.16 -6.38 7.21
N ARG A 215 19.37 -5.82 6.33
CA ARG A 215 19.78 -4.85 5.31
C ARG A 215 19.23 -3.49 5.70
N ARG A 216 19.79 -2.43 5.15
CA ARG A 216 19.29 -1.07 5.37
C ARG A 216 19.14 -0.33 4.04
N MET A 217 18.19 0.59 4.00
CA MET A 217 18.04 1.56 2.92
C MET A 217 17.52 2.87 3.49
N PRO A 218 17.74 4.02 2.81
CA PRO A 218 17.05 5.27 3.17
C PRO A 218 15.55 5.09 3.16
N LEU A 219 14.84 5.57 4.18
CA LEU A 219 13.38 5.41 4.26
C LEU A 219 12.67 6.13 3.13
N LEU A 220 13.18 7.30 2.71
CA LEU A 220 12.66 8.04 1.56
C LEU A 220 12.70 7.23 0.26
N LEU A 221 13.76 6.44 0.04
CA LEU A 221 13.82 5.54 -1.11
C LEU A 221 12.70 4.50 -1.05
N GLY A 222 12.43 3.93 0.12
CA GLY A 222 11.31 3.02 0.32
C GLY A 222 9.98 3.67 -0.02
N PHE A 223 9.73 4.89 0.44
CA PHE A 223 8.51 5.65 0.14
C PHE A 223 8.37 5.93 -1.36
N MET A 224 9.45 6.33 -2.02
CA MET A 224 9.45 6.59 -3.46
C MET A 224 9.14 5.33 -4.28
N LEU A 225 9.75 4.19 -3.91
CA LEU A 225 9.48 2.91 -4.58
C LEU A 225 8.01 2.49 -4.42
N VAL A 226 7.41 2.69 -3.24
CA VAL A 226 5.98 2.40 -3.04
C VAL A 226 5.10 3.38 -3.81
N ALA A 227 5.42 4.68 -3.82
CA ALA A 227 4.69 5.68 -4.60
C ALA A 227 4.72 5.35 -6.10
N LEU A 228 5.86 4.90 -6.62
CA LEU A 228 5.99 4.42 -8.00
C LEU A 228 5.08 3.20 -8.26
N PHE A 229 5.02 2.26 -7.32
CA PHE A 229 4.13 1.08 -7.44
C PHE A 229 2.64 1.49 -7.41
N ILE A 230 2.26 2.47 -6.58
CA ILE A 230 0.90 3.03 -6.55
C ILE A 230 0.58 3.69 -7.89
N TRP A 231 1.53 4.43 -8.48
CA TRP A 231 1.35 5.03 -9.80
C TRP A 231 1.13 3.98 -10.90
N PHE A 232 1.82 2.84 -10.87
CA PHE A 232 1.52 1.72 -11.77
C PHE A 232 0.11 1.15 -11.53
N ALA A 233 -0.28 0.97 -10.28
CA ALA A 233 -1.62 0.49 -9.94
C ALA A 233 -2.71 1.47 -10.41
N GLU A 234 -2.47 2.78 -10.31
CA GLU A 234 -3.36 3.82 -10.82
C GLU A 234 -3.51 3.77 -12.35
N ASN A 235 -2.41 3.60 -13.07
CA ASN A 235 -2.46 3.40 -14.52
C ASN A 235 -3.30 2.18 -14.90
N LEU A 236 -3.17 1.09 -14.14
CA LEU A 236 -3.98 -0.10 -14.35
C LEU A 236 -5.45 0.14 -14.02
N GLY A 237 -5.76 0.85 -12.93
CA GLY A 237 -7.13 1.21 -12.55
C GLY A 237 -7.82 2.09 -13.59
N THR A 238 -7.14 3.11 -14.11
CA THR A 238 -7.67 3.96 -15.17
C THR A 238 -7.76 3.24 -16.51
N PHE A 239 -6.80 2.38 -16.85
CA PHE A 239 -6.84 1.54 -18.05
C PHE A 239 -8.05 0.59 -18.06
N THR A 240 -8.34 -0.02 -16.91
CA THR A 240 -9.51 -0.90 -16.74
C THR A 240 -10.81 -0.13 -16.56
N ARG A 241 -10.79 1.20 -16.68
CA ARG A 241 -11.94 2.09 -16.47
C ARG A 241 -12.63 1.89 -15.12
N ALA A 242 -11.86 1.52 -14.10
CA ALA A 242 -12.37 1.48 -12.73
C ALA A 242 -12.66 2.90 -12.20
N TRP A 243 -11.84 3.88 -12.62
CA TRP A 243 -12.08 5.33 -12.55
C TRP A 243 -11.38 6.00 -13.72
N MET A 244 -11.68 7.25 -13.99
CA MET A 244 -11.10 8.00 -15.08
C MET A 244 -10.84 9.44 -14.67
N TYR A 245 -9.75 10.02 -15.16
CA TYR A 245 -9.54 11.46 -15.17
C TYR A 245 -10.34 12.11 -16.29
N PRO A 246 -10.77 13.38 -16.14
CA PRO A 246 -11.47 14.09 -17.21
C PRO A 246 -10.75 14.04 -18.56
N ALA A 247 -9.42 14.14 -18.56
CA ALA A 247 -8.61 14.05 -19.77
C ALA A 247 -8.68 12.67 -20.45
N GLN A 248 -8.98 11.58 -19.73
CA GLN A 248 -9.06 10.20 -20.26
C GLN A 248 -10.46 9.83 -20.79
N HIS A 249 -11.40 10.77 -20.82
CA HIS A 249 -12.80 10.48 -21.18
C HIS A 249 -12.95 9.92 -22.61
N ARG A 250 -12.20 10.47 -23.57
CA ARG A 250 -12.28 10.06 -24.98
C ARG A 250 -11.41 8.84 -25.28
N ALA A 251 -10.18 8.83 -24.77
CA ALA A 251 -9.24 7.75 -24.94
C ALA A 251 -8.36 7.65 -23.69
N TRP A 252 -7.99 6.42 -23.34
CA TRP A 252 -7.04 6.23 -22.24
C TRP A 252 -5.65 6.69 -22.70
N HIS A 253 -4.96 7.38 -21.79
CA HIS A 253 -3.55 7.68 -21.86
C HIS A 253 -2.94 7.55 -20.48
N MET A 254 -1.64 7.35 -20.42
CA MET A 254 -0.90 7.14 -19.19
C MET A 254 -1.09 8.32 -18.23
N VAL A 255 -1.29 8.02 -16.96
CA VAL A 255 -1.34 9.02 -15.90
C VAL A 255 -0.01 9.76 -15.83
N PRO A 256 -0.01 11.10 -15.83
CA PRO A 256 1.20 11.89 -15.84
C PRO A 256 2.17 11.51 -14.71
N PRO A 257 3.50 11.39 -14.97
CA PRO A 257 4.49 11.04 -13.95
C PRO A 257 4.55 11.99 -12.76
N GLU A 258 4.11 13.25 -12.93
CA GLU A 258 4.01 14.26 -11.87
C GLU A 258 3.10 13.80 -10.73
N LYS A 259 2.15 12.90 -11.01
CA LYS A 259 1.29 12.28 -10.00
C LYS A 259 2.06 11.41 -8.99
N ILE A 260 3.27 10.94 -9.34
CA ILE A 260 4.14 10.20 -8.40
C ILE A 260 4.42 11.05 -7.15
N GLY A 261 4.58 12.36 -7.31
CA GLY A 261 4.72 13.27 -6.16
C GLY A 261 3.51 13.27 -5.24
N SER A 262 2.30 13.29 -5.79
CA SER A 262 1.05 13.19 -5.01
C SER A 262 0.96 11.84 -4.30
N TRP A 263 1.34 10.76 -4.97
CA TRP A 263 1.40 9.42 -4.38
C TRP A 263 2.46 9.29 -3.29
N LEU A 264 3.59 10.01 -3.42
CA LEU A 264 4.59 10.07 -2.36
C LEU A 264 4.02 10.72 -1.09
N LEU A 265 3.32 11.86 -1.23
CA LEU A 265 2.67 12.51 -0.09
C LEU A 265 1.59 11.62 0.54
N LEU A 266 0.76 10.96 -0.27
CA LEU A 266 -0.22 10.00 0.23
C LEU A 266 0.45 8.80 0.94
N MET A 267 1.61 8.36 0.45
CA MET A 267 2.41 7.31 1.10
C MET A 267 2.87 7.74 2.50
N ILE A 268 3.23 9.03 2.70
CA ILE A 268 3.58 9.55 4.03
C ILE A 268 2.39 9.48 4.98
N ILE A 269 1.20 9.92 4.54
CA ILE A 269 -0.03 9.79 5.35
C ILE A 269 -0.24 8.31 5.72
N SER A 270 -0.16 7.44 4.72
CA SER A 270 -0.37 6.00 4.90
C SER A 270 0.62 5.39 5.88
N TYR A 271 1.90 5.74 5.76
CA TYR A 271 2.95 5.30 6.69
C TYR A 271 2.67 5.76 8.12
N VAL A 272 2.29 7.02 8.31
CA VAL A 272 2.01 7.58 9.65
C VAL A 272 0.78 6.91 10.27
N MET A 273 -0.28 6.66 9.50
CA MET A 273 -1.47 5.93 9.97
C MET A 273 -1.12 4.51 10.43
N VAL A 274 -0.34 3.76 9.65
CA VAL A 274 0.10 2.42 10.04
C VAL A 274 1.05 2.48 11.23
N SER A 275 1.98 3.44 11.25
CA SER A 275 2.95 3.59 12.35
C SER A 275 2.28 3.87 13.69
N ALA A 276 1.09 4.50 13.70
CA ALA A 276 0.30 4.70 14.91
C ALA A 276 -0.06 3.38 15.61
N LEU A 277 -0.34 2.31 14.83
CA LEU A 277 -0.65 0.98 15.35
C LEU A 277 0.60 0.23 15.86
N TYR A 278 1.76 0.58 15.32
CA TYR A 278 3.05 0.02 15.68
C TYR A 278 3.92 0.97 16.53
N ARG A 279 3.30 2.00 17.13
CA ARG A 279 3.98 3.08 17.85
C ARG A 279 4.99 2.61 18.92
N ARG A 280 4.68 1.49 19.59
CA ARG A 280 5.58 0.87 20.59
C ARG A 280 6.85 0.28 19.99
N ALA A 281 6.88 0.03 18.67
CA ALA A 281 8.04 -0.51 17.96
C ALA A 281 8.91 0.60 17.33
N LEU A 282 8.47 1.86 17.38
CA LEU A 282 9.26 3.00 16.94
C LEU A 282 10.24 3.40 18.06
N PRO A 283 11.52 3.70 17.74
CA PRO A 283 12.44 4.22 18.73
C PRO A 283 11.90 5.56 19.25
N ASP A 284 11.69 5.67 20.54
CA ASP A 284 11.48 6.97 21.16
C ASP A 284 12.71 7.82 20.92
N ALA A 285 12.54 9.01 20.36
CA ALA A 285 13.64 9.94 20.09
C ALA A 285 14.41 10.36 21.35
N ALA A 286 13.89 10.03 22.54
CA ALA A 286 14.55 10.24 23.83
C ALA A 286 15.56 9.14 24.21
N ALA A 287 15.50 7.95 23.62
CA ALA A 287 16.43 6.85 23.88
C ALA A 287 17.75 6.99 23.10
N GLY A 288 17.79 7.79 22.03
CA GLY A 288 18.97 8.04 21.22
C GLY A 288 19.94 9.10 21.76
N GLN A 289 19.64 9.72 22.90
CA GLN A 289 20.51 10.72 23.55
C GLN A 289 21.25 10.20 24.80
N ARG A 290 21.16 8.92 25.10
CA ARG A 290 21.92 8.26 26.15
C ARG A 290 22.74 7.10 25.57
N GLY A 291 23.72 7.44 24.76
CA GLY A 291 24.72 6.53 24.24
C GLY A 291 25.93 7.31 23.80
#